data_fe80b826822b14160c9b00abc4255651
#
_entry.id   fe80b826822b14160c9b00abc4255651
#
_cell.length_a   1.000
_cell.length_b   1.000
_cell.length_c   1.000
_cell.angle_alpha   90.00
_cell.angle_beta   90.00
_cell.angle_gamma   90.00
#
_symmetry.space_group_name_H-M   'P 1'
#
loop_
_entity.id
_entity.type
_entity.pdbx_description
1 polymer ?
#
loop_
_entity_poly.entity_id
_entity_poly.type
_entity_poly.pdbx_seq_one_letter_code
_entity_poly.pdbx_strand_id
1 'polypeptide(L)'
;MYDEVDPIMEELNALRDTGLEANVEFAKKLYPSRRIFALAIVREQEDKGAVWVDFPPKIEKELVKYILNPEYGDITDLETGTDFIITKTKGAPWPEYSVTPKRKSSTLMKTPEETAEIFENLPDFKEAYKHYTAEEMKEIWDRYLNTD
;
A
#
# COMPACT_ATOMS: atom_id res chain seq x y z
N MET A 1 -12.39 6.79 4.79
CA MET A 1 -12.71 5.40 4.45
C MET A 1 -13.55 4.77 5.55
N TYR A 2 -13.08 4.68 6.78
CA TYR A 2 -13.85 4.34 7.95
C TYR A 2 -13.83 5.56 8.87
N ASP A 3 -15.01 6.06 9.24
CA ASP A 3 -15.16 7.26 10.08
C ASP A 3 -15.29 6.84 11.56
N GLU A 4 -14.43 5.91 11.95
CA GLU A 4 -14.41 5.31 13.28
C GLU A 4 -13.22 5.84 14.08
N VAL A 5 -13.44 6.00 15.37
CA VAL A 5 -12.39 6.40 16.29
C VAL A 5 -11.44 5.23 16.50
N ASP A 6 -10.14 5.46 16.29
CA ASP A 6 -9.10 4.49 16.57
C ASP A 6 -8.62 4.65 18.03
N PRO A 7 -8.98 3.72 18.93
CA PRO A 7 -8.66 3.84 20.35
C PRO A 7 -7.14 3.76 20.61
N ILE A 8 -6.40 3.06 19.77
CA ILE A 8 -4.93 2.99 19.89
C ILE A 8 -4.31 4.35 19.54
N MET A 9 -4.80 5.00 18.48
CA MET A 9 -4.34 6.33 18.10
C MET A 9 -4.66 7.39 19.15
N GLU A 10 -5.81 7.32 19.81
CA GLU A 10 -6.16 8.22 20.92
C GLU A 10 -5.14 8.07 22.07
N GLU A 11 -4.84 6.84 22.47
CA GLU A 11 -3.85 6.57 23.53
C GLU A 11 -2.44 7.00 23.15
N LEU A 12 -2.00 6.73 21.92
CA LEU A 12 -0.70 7.17 21.43
C LEU A 12 -0.57 8.71 21.40
N ASN A 13 -1.64 9.40 21.01
CA ASN A 13 -1.69 10.85 21.05
C ASN A 13 -1.63 11.38 22.49
N ALA A 14 -2.39 10.77 23.41
CA ALA A 14 -2.36 11.14 24.82
C ALA A 14 -0.96 10.95 25.42
N LEU A 15 -0.27 9.83 25.11
CA LEU A 15 1.11 9.60 25.54
C LEU A 15 2.07 10.66 24.97
N ARG A 16 1.98 10.99 23.71
CA ARG A 16 2.80 12.03 23.08
C ARG A 16 2.57 13.38 23.74
N ASP A 17 1.34 13.72 24.05
CA ASP A 17 0.95 15.03 24.58
C ASP A 17 1.37 15.22 26.06
N THR A 18 1.78 14.15 26.74
CA THR A 18 2.44 14.26 28.06
C THR A 18 3.76 15.02 28.01
N GLY A 19 4.42 15.07 26.84
CA GLY A 19 5.74 15.67 26.68
C GLY A 19 6.88 14.92 27.37
N LEU A 20 6.62 13.82 28.07
CA LEU A 20 7.64 12.98 28.68
C LEU A 20 8.39 12.20 27.60
N GLU A 21 9.71 12.31 27.57
CA GLU A 21 10.57 11.74 26.53
C GLU A 21 10.30 10.23 26.32
N ALA A 22 10.21 9.46 27.40
CA ALA A 22 9.93 8.02 27.33
C ALA A 22 8.58 7.72 26.66
N ASN A 23 7.54 8.48 26.99
CA ASN A 23 6.20 8.30 26.39
C ASN A 23 6.20 8.68 24.92
N VAL A 24 6.87 9.78 24.57
CA VAL A 24 6.99 10.24 23.17
C VAL A 24 7.75 9.22 22.33
N GLU A 25 8.84 8.67 22.84
CA GLU A 25 9.61 7.63 22.14
C GLU A 25 8.84 6.31 22.00
N PHE A 26 8.08 5.93 23.02
CA PHE A 26 7.20 4.75 22.96
C PHE A 26 6.11 4.95 21.89
N ALA A 27 5.40 6.07 21.93
CA ALA A 27 4.37 6.39 20.97
C ALA A 27 4.91 6.40 19.52
N LYS A 28 6.07 7.04 19.28
CA LYS A 28 6.71 7.08 17.95
C LYS A 28 6.95 5.70 17.35
N LYS A 29 7.29 4.70 18.15
CA LYS A 29 7.53 3.33 17.66
C LYS A 29 6.28 2.63 17.18
N LEU A 30 5.12 3.03 17.68
CA LEU A 30 3.83 2.38 17.47
C LEU A 30 2.92 3.15 16.50
N TYR A 31 3.29 4.38 16.10
CA TYR A 31 2.51 5.12 15.10
C TYR A 31 2.38 4.32 13.80
N PRO A 32 1.16 4.26 13.25
CA PRO A 32 0.92 3.52 12.02
C PRO A 32 1.71 4.11 10.84
N SER A 33 2.23 3.25 10.03
CA SER A 33 2.84 3.65 8.76
C SER A 33 1.77 3.77 7.67
N ARG A 34 1.80 4.86 6.91
CA ARG A 34 0.95 5.00 5.73
C ARG A 34 1.36 3.96 4.67
N ARG A 35 0.36 3.27 4.13
CA ARG A 35 0.52 2.34 3.01
C ARG A 35 -0.43 2.73 1.89
N ILE A 36 -0.02 2.46 0.67
CA ILE A 36 -0.81 2.73 -0.51
C ILE A 36 -1.08 1.40 -1.21
N PHE A 37 -2.33 1.18 -1.55
CA PHE A 37 -2.77 -0.02 -2.24
C PHE A 37 -3.15 0.32 -3.68
N ALA A 38 -2.77 -0.54 -4.59
CA ALA A 38 -3.18 -0.48 -5.98
C ALA A 38 -3.51 -1.88 -6.50
N LEU A 39 -4.47 -1.96 -7.40
CA LEU A 39 -4.66 -3.17 -8.19
C LEU A 39 -3.61 -3.21 -9.30
N ALA A 40 -3.00 -4.35 -9.50
CA ALA A 40 -1.99 -4.55 -10.53
C ALA A 40 -2.03 -5.96 -11.12
N ILE A 41 -1.63 -6.07 -12.37
CA ILE A 41 -1.26 -7.35 -12.99
C ILE A 41 0.25 -7.52 -12.81
N VAL A 42 0.64 -8.61 -12.18
CA VAL A 42 2.07 -8.96 -12.05
C VAL A 42 2.49 -9.73 -13.29
N ARG A 43 3.40 -9.14 -14.08
CA ARG A 43 3.93 -9.80 -15.27
C ARG A 43 4.61 -11.11 -14.92
N GLU A 44 4.49 -12.10 -15.80
CA GLU A 44 4.91 -13.50 -15.60
C GLU A 44 4.03 -14.28 -14.58
N GLN A 45 2.96 -13.66 -14.05
CA GLN A 45 1.97 -14.26 -13.17
C GLN A 45 0.55 -13.79 -13.53
N GLU A 46 0.32 -13.51 -14.81
CA GLU A 46 -0.97 -13.00 -15.31
C GLU A 46 -2.13 -13.99 -15.06
N ASP A 47 -1.82 -15.27 -14.93
CA ASP A 47 -2.74 -16.34 -14.55
C ASP A 47 -3.40 -16.14 -13.16
N LYS A 48 -2.78 -15.33 -12.31
CA LYS A 48 -3.35 -14.98 -11.00
C LYS A 48 -4.38 -13.85 -11.05
N GLY A 49 -4.55 -13.23 -12.22
CA GLY A 49 -5.42 -12.07 -12.37
C GLY A 49 -4.90 -10.82 -11.68
N ALA A 50 -5.82 -9.89 -11.38
CA ALA A 50 -5.49 -8.68 -10.63
C ALA A 50 -5.25 -8.99 -9.15
N VAL A 51 -4.20 -8.39 -8.60
CA VAL A 51 -3.84 -8.53 -7.18
C VAL A 51 -3.71 -7.18 -6.52
N TRP A 52 -4.02 -7.10 -5.22
CA TRP A 52 -3.72 -5.93 -4.42
C TRP A 52 -2.22 -5.89 -4.10
N VAL A 53 -1.58 -4.81 -4.48
CA VAL A 53 -0.17 -4.54 -4.17
C VAL A 53 -0.10 -3.44 -3.12
N ASP A 54 0.67 -3.70 -2.08
CA ASP A 54 0.91 -2.79 -0.96
C ASP A 54 2.24 -2.08 -1.14
N PHE A 55 2.20 -0.75 -1.33
CA PHE A 55 3.37 0.07 -1.57
C PHE A 55 3.75 0.94 -0.37
N PRO A 56 5.05 0.99 -0.01
CA PRO A 56 5.55 2.04 0.88
C PRO A 56 5.51 3.41 0.20
N PRO A 57 5.45 4.52 0.97
CA PRO A 57 5.35 5.88 0.42
C PRO A 57 6.46 6.27 -0.56
N LYS A 58 7.63 5.62 -0.50
CA LYS A 58 8.72 5.85 -1.46
C LYS A 58 8.34 5.43 -2.88
N ILE A 59 7.68 4.29 -3.02
CA ILE A 59 7.21 3.79 -4.34
C ILE A 59 6.10 4.70 -4.87
N GLU A 60 5.14 5.09 -4.01
CA GLU A 60 4.10 6.05 -4.38
C GLU A 60 4.71 7.33 -4.98
N LYS A 61 5.68 7.93 -4.28
CA LYS A 61 6.34 9.16 -4.75
C LYS A 61 6.98 9.02 -6.13
N GLU A 62 7.57 7.86 -6.41
CA GLU A 62 8.17 7.60 -7.71
C GLU A 62 7.09 7.41 -8.79
N LEU A 63 6.03 6.65 -8.51
CA LEU A 63 4.92 6.45 -9.44
C LEU A 63 4.20 7.77 -9.76
N VAL A 64 3.95 8.61 -8.76
CA VAL A 64 3.29 9.92 -8.95
C VAL A 64 4.07 10.83 -9.91
N LYS A 65 5.40 10.75 -9.96
CA LYS A 65 6.20 11.52 -10.93
C LYS A 65 5.84 11.14 -12.37
N TYR A 66 5.59 9.85 -12.62
CA TYR A 66 5.19 9.38 -13.96
C TYR A 66 3.72 9.72 -14.26
N ILE A 67 2.83 9.61 -13.28
CA ILE A 67 1.41 10.00 -13.42
C ILE A 67 1.29 11.48 -13.79
N LEU A 68 2.11 12.33 -13.20
CA LEU A 68 2.07 13.78 -13.42
C LEU A 68 2.89 14.24 -14.63
N ASN A 69 3.64 13.35 -15.26
CA ASN A 69 4.46 13.70 -16.42
C ASN A 69 3.69 13.46 -17.72
N PRO A 70 3.31 14.53 -18.47
CA PRO A 70 2.50 14.39 -19.68
C PRO A 70 3.17 13.59 -20.81
N GLU A 71 4.49 13.36 -20.77
CA GLU A 71 5.19 12.53 -21.75
C GLU A 71 4.80 11.04 -21.65
N TYR A 72 4.33 10.59 -20.48
CA TYR A 72 3.90 9.20 -20.27
C TYR A 72 2.42 9.00 -20.57
N GLY A 73 1.62 10.06 -20.72
CA GLY A 73 0.17 9.95 -20.88
C GLY A 73 -0.49 9.28 -19.66
N ASP A 74 -1.57 8.54 -19.90
CA ASP A 74 -2.20 7.72 -18.86
C ASP A 74 -1.44 6.40 -18.69
N ILE A 75 -0.65 6.31 -17.65
CA ILE A 75 0.14 5.10 -17.36
C ILE A 75 -0.73 3.89 -17.00
N THR A 76 -2.01 4.12 -16.68
CA THR A 76 -2.99 3.07 -16.29
C THR A 76 -3.91 2.68 -17.45
N ASP A 77 -3.72 3.23 -18.64
CA ASP A 77 -4.50 2.90 -19.82
C ASP A 77 -4.38 1.40 -20.17
N LEU A 78 -5.52 0.78 -20.52
CA LEU A 78 -5.60 -0.66 -20.71
C LEU A 78 -4.89 -1.15 -21.98
N GLU A 79 -4.75 -0.29 -22.98
CA GLU A 79 -4.17 -0.62 -24.28
C GLU A 79 -2.76 -0.05 -24.45
N THR A 80 -2.51 1.12 -23.89
CA THR A 80 -1.27 1.89 -24.09
C THR A 80 -0.56 2.25 -22.78
N GLY A 81 -0.95 1.62 -21.68
CA GLY A 81 -0.39 1.86 -20.37
C GLY A 81 1.10 1.51 -20.25
N THR A 82 1.67 1.75 -19.11
CA THR A 82 3.11 1.58 -18.87
C THR A 82 3.35 0.57 -17.76
N ASP A 83 4.09 -0.49 -18.08
CA ASP A 83 4.60 -1.40 -17.07
C ASP A 83 5.76 -0.77 -16.29
N PHE A 84 5.80 -1.06 -14.99
CA PHE A 84 6.88 -0.62 -14.11
C PHE A 84 7.65 -1.78 -13.52
N ILE A 85 8.96 -1.63 -13.45
CA ILE A 85 9.85 -2.54 -12.72
C ILE A 85 10.11 -1.91 -11.36
N ILE A 86 9.68 -2.60 -10.29
CA ILE A 86 9.93 -2.20 -8.92
C ILE A 86 11.06 -3.07 -8.38
N THR A 87 12.18 -2.44 -8.06
CA THR A 87 13.35 -3.13 -7.52
C THR A 87 13.53 -2.77 -6.06
N LYS A 88 13.70 -3.80 -5.22
CA LYS A 88 14.05 -3.67 -3.81
C LYS A 88 15.50 -4.10 -3.63
N THR A 89 16.34 -3.19 -3.16
CA THR A 89 17.74 -3.47 -2.84
C THR A 89 17.98 -3.46 -1.33
N LYS A 90 18.93 -4.25 -0.89
CA LYS A 90 19.31 -4.29 0.53
C LYS A 90 20.09 -3.01 0.87
N GLY A 91 19.48 -2.15 1.67
CA GLY A 91 20.09 -0.95 2.23
C GLY A 91 20.28 -1.06 3.74
N ALA A 92 21.04 -0.19 4.33
CA ALA A 92 21.22 -0.07 5.77
C ALA A 92 20.93 1.38 6.19
N PRO A 93 20.03 1.61 7.17
CA PRO A 93 19.28 0.63 7.98
C PRO A 93 18.00 0.08 7.31
N TRP A 94 17.56 0.68 6.18
CA TRP A 94 16.30 0.33 5.52
C TRP A 94 16.53 -0.05 4.06
N PRO A 95 15.67 -0.93 3.50
CA PRO A 95 15.74 -1.26 2.08
C PRO A 95 15.49 -0.02 1.21
N GLU A 96 16.16 0.00 0.07
CA GLU A 96 15.93 1.00 -0.97
C GLU A 96 15.01 0.44 -2.05
N TYR A 97 14.20 1.32 -2.62
CA TYR A 97 13.29 0.98 -3.71
C TYR A 97 13.54 1.90 -4.88
N SER A 98 13.53 1.33 -6.08
CA SER A 98 13.50 2.08 -7.34
C SER A 98 12.31 1.65 -8.18
N VAL A 99 11.77 2.60 -8.94
CA VAL A 99 10.66 2.38 -9.87
C VAL A 99 11.13 2.83 -11.24
N THR A 100 11.12 1.92 -12.20
CA THR A 100 11.59 2.17 -13.56
C THR A 100 10.50 1.81 -14.56
N PRO A 101 10.03 2.73 -15.41
CA PRO A 101 9.07 2.41 -16.45
C PRO A 101 9.72 1.58 -17.55
N LYS A 102 8.99 0.64 -18.12
CA LYS A 102 9.41 -0.01 -19.38
C LYS A 102 9.32 1.00 -20.52
N ARG A 103 10.25 0.88 -21.49
CA ARG A 103 10.35 1.83 -22.61
C ARG A 103 9.19 1.76 -23.60
N LYS A 104 8.48 0.64 -23.64
CA LYS A 104 7.36 0.43 -24.56
C LYS A 104 6.09 0.37 -23.74
N SER A 105 5.05 1.01 -24.23
CA SER A 105 3.68 0.79 -23.75
C SER A 105 3.30 -0.68 -23.91
N SER A 106 2.40 -1.14 -23.10
CA SER A 106 1.89 -2.50 -23.12
C SER A 106 0.40 -2.52 -22.84
N THR A 107 -0.30 -3.46 -23.46
CA THR A 107 -1.68 -3.77 -23.11
C THR A 107 -1.74 -4.40 -21.71
N LEU A 108 -2.86 -4.22 -20.99
CA LEU A 108 -3.05 -4.85 -19.70
C LEU A 108 -2.95 -6.37 -19.80
N MET A 109 -3.75 -6.96 -20.71
CA MET A 109 -3.72 -8.38 -21.05
C MET A 109 -3.48 -8.56 -22.55
N LYS A 110 -3.33 -9.80 -23.02
CA LYS A 110 -3.04 -10.10 -24.42
C LYS A 110 -4.25 -9.90 -25.33
N THR A 111 -5.45 -10.14 -24.79
CA THR A 111 -6.71 -9.99 -25.53
C THR A 111 -7.72 -9.13 -24.76
N PRO A 112 -8.69 -8.49 -25.46
CA PRO A 112 -9.78 -7.76 -24.81
C PRO A 112 -10.64 -8.66 -23.92
N GLU A 113 -10.82 -9.93 -24.27
CA GLU A 113 -11.60 -10.90 -23.50
C GLU A 113 -10.92 -11.20 -22.17
N GLU A 114 -9.59 -11.43 -22.16
CA GLU A 114 -8.81 -11.60 -20.93
C GLU A 114 -8.87 -10.34 -20.05
N THR A 115 -8.84 -9.16 -20.67
CA THR A 115 -8.99 -7.89 -19.93
C THR A 115 -10.38 -7.80 -19.29
N ALA A 116 -11.44 -8.15 -19.99
CA ALA A 116 -12.80 -8.17 -19.45
C ALA A 116 -12.92 -9.14 -18.27
N GLU A 117 -12.35 -10.34 -18.39
CA GLU A 117 -12.34 -11.34 -17.32
C GLU A 117 -11.66 -10.83 -16.03
N ILE A 118 -10.56 -10.05 -16.16
CA ILE A 118 -9.92 -9.40 -15.01
C ILE A 118 -10.90 -8.49 -14.28
N PHE A 119 -11.67 -7.66 -15.02
CA PHE A 119 -12.63 -6.73 -14.41
C PHE A 119 -13.82 -7.42 -13.77
N GLU A 120 -14.25 -8.56 -14.28
CA GLU A 120 -15.32 -9.38 -13.70
C GLU A 120 -14.88 -10.05 -12.39
N ASN A 121 -13.58 -10.31 -12.23
CA ASN A 121 -13.00 -11.04 -11.12
C ASN A 121 -12.05 -10.20 -10.25
N LEU A 122 -12.30 -8.89 -10.13
CA LEU A 122 -11.48 -8.03 -9.26
C LEU A 122 -11.58 -8.47 -7.80
N PRO A 123 -10.45 -8.62 -7.09
CA PRO A 123 -10.46 -9.01 -5.68
C PRO A 123 -11.03 -7.89 -4.81
N ASP A 124 -11.91 -8.24 -3.87
CA ASP A 124 -12.42 -7.28 -2.89
C ASP A 124 -11.31 -6.89 -1.89
N PHE A 125 -11.12 -5.59 -1.72
CA PHE A 125 -10.15 -5.05 -0.77
C PHE A 125 -10.45 -5.49 0.67
N LYS A 126 -11.73 -5.57 1.04
CA LYS A 126 -12.16 -5.95 2.39
C LYS A 126 -11.86 -7.42 2.72
N GLU A 127 -11.82 -8.29 1.70
CA GLU A 127 -11.41 -9.68 1.86
C GLU A 127 -9.89 -9.81 1.98
N ALA A 128 -9.15 -8.96 1.25
CA ALA A 128 -7.70 -8.96 1.28
C ALA A 128 -7.12 -8.41 2.59
N TYR A 129 -7.79 -7.44 3.21
CA TYR A 129 -7.32 -6.77 4.41
C TYR A 129 -8.41 -6.67 5.47
N LYS A 130 -8.19 -7.35 6.60
CA LYS A 130 -9.11 -7.31 7.72
C LYS A 130 -9.17 -5.89 8.31
N HIS A 131 -10.38 -5.36 8.39
CA HIS A 131 -10.69 -4.19 9.20
C HIS A 131 -11.06 -4.64 10.62
N TYR A 132 -10.40 -4.08 11.61
CA TYR A 132 -10.67 -4.35 13.02
C TYR A 132 -11.65 -3.33 13.57
N THR A 133 -12.61 -3.77 14.39
CA THR A 133 -13.48 -2.86 15.12
C THR A 133 -12.73 -2.17 16.26
N ALA A 134 -13.30 -1.10 16.82
CA ALA A 134 -12.71 -0.40 17.95
C ALA A 134 -12.53 -1.32 19.17
N GLU A 135 -13.47 -2.24 19.40
CA GLU A 135 -13.40 -3.25 20.46
C GLU A 135 -12.25 -4.23 20.24
N GLU A 136 -12.13 -4.78 19.01
CA GLU A 136 -11.03 -5.68 18.65
C GLU A 136 -9.67 -4.99 18.79
N MET A 137 -9.57 -3.72 18.36
CA MET A 137 -8.33 -2.94 18.49
C MET A 137 -7.98 -2.71 19.96
N LYS A 138 -8.96 -2.42 20.81
CA LYS A 138 -8.74 -2.26 22.24
C LYS A 138 -8.25 -3.55 22.90
N GLU A 139 -8.84 -4.70 22.55
CA GLU A 139 -8.39 -5.99 23.06
C GLU A 139 -6.94 -6.31 22.63
N ILE A 140 -6.57 -5.97 21.38
CA ILE A 140 -5.19 -6.13 20.88
C ILE A 140 -4.25 -5.22 21.67
N TRP A 141 -4.65 -3.98 21.93
CA TRP A 141 -3.86 -3.01 22.69
C TRP A 141 -3.65 -3.45 24.13
N ASP A 142 -4.70 -3.85 24.81
CA ASP A 142 -4.63 -4.35 26.20
C ASP A 142 -3.72 -5.58 26.31
N ARG A 143 -3.80 -6.49 25.34
CA ARG A 143 -2.90 -7.65 25.26
C ARG A 143 -1.46 -7.24 25.05
N TYR A 144 -1.20 -6.28 24.17
CA TYR A 144 0.16 -5.77 23.92
C TYR A 144 0.77 -5.14 25.17
N LEU A 145 0.01 -4.33 25.92
CA LEU A 145 0.49 -3.70 27.15
C LEU A 145 0.74 -4.69 28.29
N ASN A 146 0.07 -5.83 28.29
CA ASN A 146 0.20 -6.88 29.31
C ASN A 146 1.18 -8.00 28.89
N THR A 147 1.86 -7.86 27.76
CA THR A 147 2.88 -8.82 27.33
C THR A 147 4.23 -8.30 27.80
N ASP A 148 4.72 -8.84 28.96
CA ASP A 148 6.08 -8.64 29.45
C ASP A 148 7.09 -9.46 28.63
#